data_a13ef213f71b51699324a776147984db
#
_entry.id   a13ef213f71b51699324a776147984db
#
_cell.length_a   1.000
_cell.length_b   1.000
_cell.length_c   1.000
_cell.angle_alpha   90.00
_cell.angle_beta   90.00
_cell.angle_gamma   90.00
#
_symmetry.space_group_name_H-M   'P 1'
#
loop_
_entity.id
_entity.type
_entity.pdbx_description
1 polymer ?
#
loop_
_entity_poly.entity_id
_entity_poly.type
_entity_poly.pdbx_seq_one_letter_code
_entity_poly.pdbx_strand_id
1 'polypeptide(L)'
;HAKVAMPGGCAIGKRPIDLHLKGFKALGATIIQKEGYIEAIADELIGSNIYLDFPSVGATQNIMMAAVKAKGITTIDNVAREPEIVDLANFLNKMGAKIYGAGTQTMRIEGVEKLFGARHSIVQDRIEAGTFMVAAAMTQGNVLIEEAISEHNRPLISKLVEMGVSIIEENGGIRVIGPDELKPTDIKTLPHPGFPTDMQAQMTAIQAIASGLNVVNETVFENRFQHLEEMRRMNAKVKIEGNIAMIEGGTALQGAVVYATDLRA
;
A
#
# COMPACT_ATOMS: atom_id res chain seq x y z
N HIS A 1 -18.57 19.22 14.11
CA HIS A 1 -18.75 18.10 15.02
C HIS A 1 -18.97 16.81 14.25
N ALA A 2 -18.16 15.78 14.54
CA ALA A 2 -18.27 14.45 13.95
C ALA A 2 -18.18 13.39 15.04
N LYS A 3 -18.99 12.32 14.90
CA LYS A 3 -18.97 11.15 15.77
C LYS A 3 -18.79 9.91 14.90
N VAL A 4 -17.75 9.13 15.15
CA VAL A 4 -17.36 7.99 14.32
C VAL A 4 -17.15 6.78 15.22
N ALA A 5 -17.69 5.63 14.84
CA ALA A 5 -17.41 4.37 15.54
C ALA A 5 -15.91 4.05 15.45
N MET A 6 -15.38 3.38 16.48
CA MET A 6 -14.01 2.90 16.43
C MET A 6 -13.86 1.99 15.20
N PRO A 7 -12.86 2.23 14.34
CA PRO A 7 -12.64 1.36 13.19
C PRO A 7 -12.26 -0.04 13.66
N GLY A 8 -12.81 -1.04 13.00
CA GLY A 8 -12.43 -2.43 13.22
C GLY A 8 -10.97 -2.68 12.84
N GLY A 9 -10.37 -3.72 13.44
CA GLY A 9 -9.09 -4.23 13.00
C GLY A 9 -9.21 -5.05 11.71
N CYS A 10 -8.07 -5.45 11.17
CA CYS A 10 -7.97 -6.46 10.12
C CYS A 10 -7.23 -7.68 10.68
N ALA A 11 -7.42 -8.85 10.10
CA ALA A 11 -6.75 -10.08 10.51
C ALA A 11 -5.21 -9.99 10.49
N ILE A 12 -4.66 -9.08 9.68
CA ILE A 12 -3.21 -8.86 9.51
C ILE A 12 -2.56 -8.00 10.60
N GLY A 13 -3.32 -7.42 11.53
CA GLY A 13 -2.77 -6.61 12.62
C GLY A 13 -3.68 -5.47 13.07
N LYS A 14 -3.21 -4.74 14.08
CA LYS A 14 -3.88 -3.54 14.58
C LYS A 14 -3.83 -2.44 13.51
N ARG A 15 -4.91 -1.69 13.40
CA ARG A 15 -4.95 -0.46 12.59
C ARG A 15 -5.06 0.75 13.50
N PRO A 16 -3.93 1.22 14.04
CA PRO A 16 -3.94 2.37 14.95
C PRO A 16 -4.38 3.63 14.19
N ILE A 17 -5.16 4.45 14.84
CA ILE A 17 -5.65 5.73 14.30
C ILE A 17 -5.01 6.93 14.99
N ASP A 18 -4.03 6.69 15.83
CA ASP A 18 -3.32 7.69 16.63
C ASP A 18 -2.73 8.81 15.77
N LEU A 19 -2.13 8.48 14.62
CA LEU A 19 -1.60 9.48 13.68
C LEU A 19 -2.69 10.33 13.04
N HIS A 20 -3.87 9.75 12.74
CA HIS A 20 -5.02 10.52 12.27
C HIS A 20 -5.46 11.53 13.33
N LEU A 21 -5.62 11.06 14.58
CA LEU A 21 -6.06 11.90 15.69
C LEU A 21 -5.01 12.95 16.06
N LYS A 22 -3.71 12.62 15.97
CA LYS A 22 -2.60 13.56 16.11
C LYS A 22 -2.74 14.72 15.12
N GLY A 23 -2.98 14.40 13.85
CA GLY A 23 -3.18 15.40 12.80
C GLY A 23 -4.38 16.30 13.03
N PHE A 24 -5.54 15.73 13.35
CA PHE A 24 -6.74 16.52 13.64
C PHE A 24 -6.58 17.42 14.87
N LYS A 25 -5.93 16.93 15.94
CA LYS A 25 -5.60 17.73 17.12
C LYS A 25 -4.68 18.90 16.76
N ALA A 26 -3.66 18.65 15.95
CA ALA A 26 -2.73 19.68 15.49
C ALA A 26 -3.45 20.78 14.67
N LEU A 27 -4.49 20.40 13.91
CA LEU A 27 -5.36 21.35 13.19
C LEU A 27 -6.39 22.05 14.10
N GLY A 28 -6.37 21.82 15.42
CA GLY A 28 -7.23 22.50 16.39
C GLY A 28 -8.51 21.76 16.78
N ALA A 29 -8.71 20.50 16.31
CA ALA A 29 -9.85 19.72 16.73
C ALA A 29 -9.71 19.17 18.15
N THR A 30 -10.74 19.27 18.97
CA THR A 30 -10.85 18.56 20.24
C THR A 30 -11.32 17.14 19.97
N ILE A 31 -10.53 16.17 20.40
CA ILE A 31 -10.81 14.74 20.23
C ILE A 31 -11.20 14.13 21.58
N ILE A 32 -12.37 13.54 21.62
CA ILE A 32 -12.90 12.81 22.78
C ILE A 32 -13.04 11.34 22.39
N GLN A 33 -12.26 10.48 23.04
CA GLN A 33 -12.37 9.03 22.87
C GLN A 33 -13.31 8.48 23.96
N LYS A 34 -14.32 7.75 23.52
CA LYS A 34 -15.27 7.05 24.38
C LYS A 34 -15.30 5.58 24.01
N GLU A 35 -15.94 4.78 24.84
CA GLU A 35 -16.09 3.35 24.56
C GLU A 35 -16.90 3.16 23.26
N GLY A 36 -16.25 2.54 22.27
CA GLY A 36 -16.85 2.21 20.98
C GLY A 36 -16.90 3.36 19.95
N TYR A 37 -16.49 4.59 20.27
CA TYR A 37 -16.51 5.69 19.30
C TYR A 37 -15.55 6.84 19.64
N ILE A 38 -15.30 7.66 18.63
CA ILE A 38 -14.51 8.89 18.71
C ILE A 38 -15.42 10.06 18.34
N GLU A 39 -15.30 11.14 19.08
CA GLU A 39 -15.98 12.39 18.83
C GLU A 39 -14.93 13.47 18.54
N ALA A 40 -15.07 14.16 17.42
CA ALA A 40 -14.20 15.25 17.00
C ALA A 40 -14.99 16.55 16.90
N ILE A 41 -14.54 17.60 17.57
CA ILE A 41 -15.20 18.88 17.64
C ILE A 41 -14.20 19.96 17.24
N ALA A 42 -14.58 20.81 16.30
CA ALA A 42 -13.86 22.03 15.96
C ALA A 42 -14.87 23.08 15.48
N ASP A 43 -14.73 24.30 15.93
CA ASP A 43 -15.45 25.44 15.35
C ASP A 43 -14.79 25.80 14.01
N GLU A 44 -13.47 25.74 13.97
CA GLU A 44 -12.65 26.00 12.81
C GLU A 44 -11.36 25.18 12.87
N LEU A 45 -10.87 24.72 11.71
CA LEU A 45 -9.55 24.12 11.59
C LEU A 45 -8.53 25.18 11.20
N ILE A 46 -7.36 25.13 11.84
CA ILE A 46 -6.25 26.07 11.62
C ILE A 46 -5.01 25.32 11.18
N GLY A 47 -4.36 25.82 10.15
CA GLY A 47 -3.14 25.24 9.59
C GLY A 47 -2.02 25.18 10.63
N SER A 48 -1.25 24.09 10.58
CA SER A 48 -0.20 23.77 11.55
C SER A 48 0.94 22.98 10.93
N ASN A 49 2.07 22.90 11.63
CA ASN A 49 3.15 21.98 11.28
C ASN A 49 2.93 20.63 11.97
N ILE A 50 2.89 19.57 11.19
CA ILE A 50 2.57 18.20 11.63
C ILE A 50 3.70 17.28 11.20
N TYR A 51 4.29 16.54 12.13
CA TYR A 51 5.23 15.47 11.84
C TYR A 51 4.56 14.11 12.09
N LEU A 52 4.61 13.22 11.10
CA LEU A 52 4.12 11.84 11.22
C LEU A 52 5.27 10.92 11.63
N ASP A 53 5.12 10.23 12.76
CA ASP A 53 6.14 9.30 13.27
C ASP A 53 6.33 8.08 12.34
N PHE A 54 5.34 7.84 11.49
CA PHE A 54 5.35 6.83 10.43
C PHE A 54 4.62 7.37 9.18
N PRO A 55 5.10 7.11 7.94
CA PRO A 55 4.45 7.57 6.71
C PRO A 55 3.15 6.77 6.44
N SER A 56 2.13 7.03 7.26
CA SER A 56 0.82 6.38 7.17
C SER A 56 0.02 6.93 5.99
N VAL A 57 -0.39 6.06 5.06
CA VAL A 57 -1.24 6.40 3.92
C VAL A 57 -2.56 7.02 4.40
N GLY A 58 -3.28 6.31 5.27
CA GLY A 58 -4.58 6.76 5.76
C GLY A 58 -4.51 8.07 6.54
N ALA A 59 -3.50 8.26 7.41
CA ALA A 59 -3.32 9.51 8.14
C ALA A 59 -2.99 10.66 7.18
N THR A 60 -2.09 10.46 6.21
CA THR A 60 -1.75 11.46 5.20
C THR A 60 -2.99 11.90 4.42
N GLN A 61 -3.82 10.96 3.94
CA GLN A 61 -5.06 11.28 3.21
C GLN A 61 -6.04 12.10 4.06
N ASN A 62 -6.30 11.66 5.28
CA ASN A 62 -7.28 12.32 6.15
C ASN A 62 -6.83 13.71 6.58
N ILE A 63 -5.55 13.86 6.93
CA ILE A 63 -5.00 15.17 7.31
C ILE A 63 -4.95 16.11 6.11
N MET A 64 -4.57 15.61 4.92
CA MET A 64 -4.59 16.38 3.66
C MET A 64 -5.98 16.92 3.37
N MET A 65 -7.02 16.09 3.41
CA MET A 65 -8.39 16.51 3.15
C MET A 65 -8.88 17.55 4.18
N ALA A 66 -8.55 17.38 5.46
CA ALA A 66 -8.89 18.35 6.49
C ALA A 66 -8.13 19.67 6.33
N ALA A 67 -6.84 19.61 6.03
CA ALA A 67 -5.98 20.78 5.86
C ALA A 67 -6.38 21.67 4.69
N VAL A 68 -6.95 21.09 3.63
CA VAL A 68 -7.51 21.87 2.48
C VAL A 68 -8.57 22.87 2.93
N LYS A 69 -9.27 22.59 4.03
CA LYS A 69 -10.31 23.46 4.59
C LYS A 69 -9.86 24.22 5.84
N ALA A 70 -8.64 24.01 6.32
CA ALA A 70 -8.09 24.72 7.48
C ALA A 70 -7.68 26.14 7.10
N LYS A 71 -7.84 27.11 7.98
CA LYS A 71 -7.33 28.48 7.76
C LYS A 71 -5.82 28.52 7.85
N GLY A 72 -5.18 29.16 6.89
CA GLY A 72 -3.73 29.32 6.85
C GLY A 72 -3.01 28.19 6.13
N ILE A 73 -1.80 27.88 6.59
CA ILE A 73 -0.90 26.92 5.95
C ILE A 73 -0.71 25.71 6.86
N THR A 74 -0.83 24.53 6.30
CA THR A 74 -0.45 23.27 6.95
C THR A 74 0.78 22.71 6.26
N THR A 75 1.79 22.33 7.02
CA THR A 75 2.95 21.56 6.54
C THR A 75 2.92 20.19 7.22
N ILE A 76 3.02 19.14 6.45
CA ILE A 76 3.03 17.76 6.96
C ILE A 76 4.36 17.14 6.53
N ASP A 77 5.17 16.76 7.51
CA ASP A 77 6.44 16.08 7.29
C ASP A 77 6.31 14.57 7.50
N ASN A 78 7.17 13.82 6.79
CA ASN A 78 7.18 12.35 6.76
C ASN A 78 5.84 11.75 6.30
N VAL A 79 5.26 12.36 5.25
CA VAL A 79 4.02 11.89 4.64
C VAL A 79 4.22 10.63 3.82
N ALA A 80 3.15 9.88 3.63
CA ALA A 80 3.07 8.80 2.66
C ALA A 80 3.24 9.34 1.23
N ARG A 81 3.93 8.59 0.36
CA ARG A 81 4.35 9.05 -0.97
C ARG A 81 3.79 8.19 -2.10
N GLU A 82 2.91 7.27 -1.78
CA GLU A 82 2.26 6.35 -2.70
C GLU A 82 1.58 7.08 -3.84
N PRO A 83 1.50 6.48 -5.05
CA PRO A 83 0.83 7.07 -6.21
C PRO A 83 -0.61 7.54 -5.92
N GLU A 84 -1.35 6.80 -5.11
CA GLU A 84 -2.70 7.14 -4.67
C GLU A 84 -2.77 8.40 -3.79
N ILE A 85 -1.68 8.76 -3.10
CA ILE A 85 -1.56 10.05 -2.37
C ILE A 85 -1.40 11.20 -3.36
N VAL A 86 -0.57 11.00 -4.38
CA VAL A 86 -0.35 11.99 -5.45
C VAL A 86 -1.65 12.18 -6.25
N ASP A 87 -2.34 11.10 -6.55
CA ASP A 87 -3.62 11.13 -7.28
C ASP A 87 -4.70 11.91 -6.52
N LEU A 88 -4.85 11.65 -5.21
CA LEU A 88 -5.77 12.40 -4.35
C LEU A 88 -5.41 13.89 -4.30
N ALA A 89 -4.13 14.24 -4.17
CA ALA A 89 -3.69 15.63 -4.17
C ALA A 89 -3.99 16.31 -5.51
N ASN A 90 -3.78 15.63 -6.64
CA ASN A 90 -4.11 16.11 -7.98
C ASN A 90 -5.62 16.31 -8.15
N PHE A 91 -6.44 15.39 -7.64
CA PHE A 91 -7.89 15.52 -7.66
C PHE A 91 -8.35 16.73 -6.85
N LEU A 92 -7.87 16.88 -5.61
CA LEU A 92 -8.19 18.04 -4.78
C LEU A 92 -7.74 19.36 -5.40
N ASN A 93 -6.55 19.40 -6.02
CA ASN A 93 -6.05 20.59 -6.75
C ASN A 93 -6.95 20.94 -7.95
N LYS A 94 -7.45 19.96 -8.69
CA LYS A 94 -8.47 20.19 -9.75
C LYS A 94 -9.78 20.77 -9.19
N MET A 95 -10.11 20.45 -7.93
CA MET A 95 -11.26 21.02 -7.23
C MET A 95 -10.99 22.43 -6.69
N GLY A 96 -9.77 22.97 -6.83
CA GLY A 96 -9.38 24.29 -6.38
C GLY A 96 -8.59 24.32 -5.07
N ALA A 97 -8.16 23.17 -4.54
CA ALA A 97 -7.21 23.12 -3.44
C ALA A 97 -5.82 23.63 -3.86
N LYS A 98 -4.97 23.87 -2.87
CA LYS A 98 -3.59 24.31 -3.05
C LYS A 98 -2.65 23.39 -2.28
N ILE A 99 -2.34 22.25 -2.89
CA ILE A 99 -1.49 21.21 -2.32
C ILE A 99 -0.20 21.13 -3.13
N TYR A 100 0.94 21.16 -2.45
CA TYR A 100 2.28 21.11 -3.04
C TYR A 100 3.10 20.02 -2.36
N GLY A 101 4.02 19.40 -3.08
CA GLY A 101 4.94 18.40 -2.55
C GLY A 101 4.35 16.99 -2.38
N ALA A 102 3.15 16.71 -2.91
CA ALA A 102 2.64 15.33 -2.94
C ALA A 102 3.62 14.40 -3.69
N GLY A 103 3.88 13.21 -3.13
CA GLY A 103 4.90 12.27 -3.63
C GLY A 103 6.30 12.54 -3.10
N THR A 104 6.52 13.63 -2.36
CA THR A 104 7.76 13.92 -1.64
C THR A 104 7.61 13.66 -0.14
N GLN A 105 8.67 13.86 0.64
CA GLN A 105 8.65 13.64 2.08
C GLN A 105 7.84 14.67 2.85
N THR A 106 7.66 15.87 2.29
CA THR A 106 6.95 16.99 2.92
C THR A 106 5.85 17.50 2.01
N MET A 107 4.67 17.69 2.55
CA MET A 107 3.51 18.25 1.87
C MET A 107 3.13 19.61 2.49
N ARG A 108 2.91 20.62 1.65
CA ARG A 108 2.44 21.94 2.04
C ARG A 108 1.06 22.20 1.46
N ILE A 109 0.12 22.61 2.29
CA ILE A 109 -1.27 22.83 1.93
C ILE A 109 -1.68 24.22 2.37
N GLU A 110 -2.20 25.03 1.45
CA GLU A 110 -2.84 26.29 1.76
C GLU A 110 -4.36 26.09 1.80
N GLY A 111 -4.97 26.41 2.92
CA GLY A 111 -6.40 26.27 3.08
C GLY A 111 -7.20 27.15 2.12
N VAL A 112 -8.33 26.65 1.67
CA VAL A 112 -9.23 27.36 0.75
C VAL A 112 -10.65 27.41 1.30
N GLU A 113 -11.35 28.52 1.02
CA GLU A 113 -12.74 28.69 1.48
C GLU A 113 -13.70 27.74 0.79
N LYS A 114 -13.49 27.45 -0.50
CA LYS A 114 -14.42 26.67 -1.32
C LYS A 114 -13.67 25.73 -2.27
N LEU A 115 -14.24 24.53 -2.42
CA LEU A 115 -13.89 23.57 -3.46
C LEU A 115 -15.01 23.49 -4.48
N PHE A 116 -14.67 23.15 -5.71
CA PHE A 116 -15.57 23.06 -6.87
C PHE A 116 -15.63 21.63 -7.38
N GLY A 117 -16.66 21.31 -8.15
CA GLY A 117 -16.73 20.02 -8.85
C GLY A 117 -15.63 19.93 -9.90
N ALA A 118 -15.06 18.75 -10.06
CA ALA A 118 -14.01 18.49 -11.05
C ALA A 118 -14.20 17.12 -11.71
N ARG A 119 -13.72 16.99 -12.96
CA ARG A 119 -13.56 15.69 -13.62
C ARG A 119 -12.14 15.20 -13.38
N HIS A 120 -12.01 13.95 -12.96
CA HIS A 120 -10.74 13.32 -12.68
C HIS A 120 -10.77 11.86 -13.12
N SER A 121 -9.73 11.41 -13.80
CA SER A 121 -9.47 9.99 -14.03
C SER A 121 -8.56 9.51 -12.92
N ILE A 122 -9.00 8.51 -12.17
CA ILE A 122 -8.24 7.92 -11.08
C ILE A 122 -7.08 7.12 -11.69
N VAL A 123 -5.92 7.17 -11.05
CA VAL A 123 -4.76 6.36 -11.43
C VAL A 123 -5.07 4.87 -11.27
N GLN A 124 -4.50 4.02 -12.15
CA GLN A 124 -4.72 2.58 -12.05
C GLN A 124 -4.15 2.03 -10.71
N ASP A 125 -4.77 0.93 -10.26
CA ASP A 125 -4.31 0.21 -9.05
C ASP A 125 -3.01 -0.55 -9.35
N ARG A 126 -1.90 -0.06 -8.79
CA ARG A 126 -0.57 -0.69 -8.91
C ARG A 126 -0.51 -2.09 -8.29
N ILE A 127 -1.35 -2.38 -7.30
CA ILE A 127 -1.40 -3.70 -6.65
C ILE A 127 -2.15 -4.69 -7.54
N GLU A 128 -3.23 -4.27 -8.19
CA GLU A 128 -3.92 -5.07 -9.20
C GLU A 128 -2.98 -5.38 -10.37
N ALA A 129 -2.34 -4.37 -10.95
CA ALA A 129 -1.37 -4.55 -12.02
C ALA A 129 -0.23 -5.50 -11.60
N GLY A 130 0.34 -5.30 -10.42
CA GLY A 130 1.37 -6.16 -9.85
C GLY A 130 0.92 -7.60 -9.63
N THR A 131 -0.32 -7.81 -9.22
CA THR A 131 -0.91 -9.15 -9.06
C THR A 131 -0.96 -9.89 -10.39
N PHE A 132 -1.37 -9.23 -11.47
CA PHE A 132 -1.35 -9.82 -12.81
C PHE A 132 0.06 -10.03 -13.36
N MET A 133 1.04 -9.16 -13.00
CA MET A 133 2.46 -9.39 -13.33
C MET A 133 2.96 -10.69 -12.71
N VAL A 134 2.68 -10.91 -11.42
CA VAL A 134 3.05 -12.15 -10.72
C VAL A 134 2.35 -13.36 -11.33
N ALA A 135 1.03 -13.24 -11.60
CA ALA A 135 0.27 -14.34 -12.22
C ALA A 135 0.83 -14.74 -13.58
N ALA A 136 1.14 -13.77 -14.45
CA ALA A 136 1.77 -14.02 -15.74
C ALA A 136 3.14 -14.72 -15.59
N ALA A 137 3.97 -14.25 -14.64
CA ALA A 137 5.27 -14.85 -14.37
C ALA A 137 5.17 -16.29 -13.87
N MET A 138 4.23 -16.57 -12.94
CA MET A 138 4.04 -17.91 -12.36
C MET A 138 3.57 -18.95 -13.35
N THR A 139 2.82 -18.53 -14.36
CA THR A 139 2.16 -19.43 -15.33
C THR A 139 2.90 -19.51 -16.66
N GLN A 140 4.16 -19.01 -16.72
CA GLN A 140 4.95 -18.94 -17.95
C GLN A 140 4.20 -18.18 -19.06
N GLY A 141 3.36 -17.23 -18.68
CA GLY A 141 2.49 -16.46 -19.57
C GLY A 141 3.24 -15.40 -20.35
N ASN A 142 2.59 -14.89 -21.38
CA ASN A 142 2.99 -13.69 -22.12
C ASN A 142 1.80 -12.74 -22.15
N VAL A 143 1.76 -11.77 -21.24
CA VAL A 143 0.59 -10.93 -20.97
C VAL A 143 0.98 -9.46 -21.05
N LEU A 144 0.21 -8.68 -21.78
CA LEU A 144 0.25 -7.21 -21.73
C LEU A 144 -0.74 -6.74 -20.65
N ILE A 145 -0.24 -6.01 -19.66
CA ILE A 145 -1.05 -5.35 -18.64
C ILE A 145 -1.24 -3.91 -19.10
N GLU A 146 -2.40 -3.65 -19.64
CA GLU A 146 -2.73 -2.36 -20.24
C GLU A 146 -2.75 -1.25 -19.20
N GLU A 147 -2.31 -0.06 -19.60
CA GLU A 147 -2.26 1.17 -18.81
C GLU A 147 -1.42 1.07 -17.51
N ALA A 148 -0.74 -0.05 -17.26
CA ALA A 148 0.13 -0.19 -16.09
C ALA A 148 1.33 0.77 -16.18
N ILE A 149 1.67 1.38 -15.04
CA ILE A 149 2.76 2.35 -14.92
C ILE A 149 3.93 1.69 -14.19
N SER A 150 5.07 1.57 -14.86
CA SER A 150 6.25 0.88 -14.32
C SER A 150 6.82 1.55 -13.07
N GLU A 151 6.82 2.89 -13.03
CA GLU A 151 7.28 3.67 -11.88
C GLU A 151 6.53 3.32 -10.60
N HIS A 152 5.25 2.97 -10.69
CA HIS A 152 4.42 2.61 -9.54
C HIS A 152 4.74 1.23 -8.98
N ASN A 153 5.37 0.37 -9.80
CA ASN A 153 5.68 -1.03 -9.49
C ASN A 153 7.19 -1.33 -9.50
N ARG A 154 8.07 -0.33 -9.52
CA ARG A 154 9.53 -0.52 -9.59
C ARG A 154 10.09 -1.59 -8.66
N PRO A 155 9.75 -1.62 -7.34
CA PRO A 155 10.29 -2.64 -6.45
C PRO A 155 9.86 -4.06 -6.82
N LEU A 156 8.60 -4.24 -7.24
CA LEU A 156 8.08 -5.52 -7.70
C LEU A 156 8.75 -5.95 -9.02
N ILE A 157 8.82 -5.04 -10.00
CA ILE A 157 9.46 -5.28 -11.30
C ILE A 157 10.92 -5.70 -11.10
N SER A 158 11.67 -5.00 -10.23
CA SER A 158 13.05 -5.37 -9.90
C SER A 158 13.16 -6.81 -9.41
N LYS A 159 12.25 -7.22 -8.49
CA LYS A 159 12.25 -8.58 -7.95
C LYS A 159 11.84 -9.63 -8.99
N LEU A 160 10.87 -9.34 -9.83
CA LEU A 160 10.49 -10.24 -10.92
C LEU A 160 11.64 -10.41 -11.94
N VAL A 161 12.36 -9.35 -12.26
CA VAL A 161 13.54 -9.42 -13.14
C VAL A 161 14.68 -10.24 -12.49
N GLU A 162 14.92 -10.10 -11.17
CA GLU A 162 15.86 -10.95 -10.42
C GLU A 162 15.48 -12.44 -10.54
N MET A 163 14.18 -12.76 -10.56
CA MET A 163 13.67 -14.11 -10.74
C MET A 163 13.75 -14.63 -12.19
N GLY A 164 14.19 -13.80 -13.15
CA GLY A 164 14.33 -14.16 -14.55
C GLY A 164 13.13 -13.82 -15.44
N VAL A 165 12.14 -13.10 -14.90
CA VAL A 165 10.97 -12.63 -15.66
C VAL A 165 11.38 -11.52 -16.63
N SER A 166 10.95 -11.59 -17.89
CA SER A 166 11.14 -10.51 -18.85
C SER A 166 10.01 -9.47 -18.71
N ILE A 167 10.38 -8.24 -18.45
CA ILE A 167 9.48 -7.10 -18.31
C ILE A 167 9.82 -6.08 -19.41
N ILE A 168 8.85 -5.75 -20.25
CA ILE A 168 9.03 -4.86 -21.40
C ILE A 168 7.98 -3.76 -21.31
N GLU A 169 8.44 -2.50 -21.27
CA GLU A 169 7.54 -1.36 -21.41
C GLU A 169 7.15 -1.20 -22.90
N GLU A 170 5.86 -1.22 -23.14
CA GLU A 170 5.28 -1.05 -24.48
C GLU A 170 4.34 0.16 -24.52
N ASN A 171 4.03 0.64 -25.73
CA ASN A 171 2.96 1.63 -25.90
C ASN A 171 1.64 1.03 -25.40
N GLY A 172 1.14 1.57 -24.29
CA GLY A 172 -0.14 1.16 -23.70
C GLY A 172 -0.01 0.26 -22.48
N GLY A 173 1.21 -0.05 -21.95
CA GLY A 173 1.33 -0.80 -20.72
C GLY A 173 2.64 -1.54 -20.54
N ILE A 174 2.59 -2.60 -19.76
CA ILE A 174 3.75 -3.42 -19.41
C ILE A 174 3.50 -4.87 -19.86
N ARG A 175 4.37 -5.37 -20.74
CA ARG A 175 4.37 -6.79 -21.12
C ARG A 175 5.21 -7.59 -20.15
N VAL A 176 4.66 -8.69 -19.65
CA VAL A 176 5.31 -9.64 -18.76
C VAL A 176 5.40 -10.99 -19.47
N ILE A 177 6.62 -11.54 -19.50
CA ILE A 177 6.87 -12.88 -20.07
C ILE A 177 7.52 -13.73 -18.98
N GLY A 178 6.81 -14.75 -18.53
CA GLY A 178 7.29 -15.70 -17.53
C GLY A 178 8.41 -16.61 -18.11
N PRO A 179 9.49 -16.86 -17.35
CA PRO A 179 10.55 -17.77 -17.77
C PRO A 179 10.15 -19.23 -17.58
N ASP A 180 10.89 -20.15 -18.21
CA ASP A 180 10.73 -21.59 -18.00
C ASP A 180 11.08 -22.00 -16.56
N GLU A 181 12.06 -21.33 -15.95
CA GLU A 181 12.49 -21.55 -14.57
C GLU A 181 12.64 -20.23 -13.82
N LEU A 182 12.01 -20.14 -12.66
CA LEU A 182 12.09 -19.01 -11.76
C LEU A 182 13.26 -19.17 -10.78
N LYS A 183 14.09 -18.13 -10.65
CA LYS A 183 15.18 -18.05 -9.67
C LYS A 183 14.65 -17.57 -8.31
N PRO A 184 15.32 -17.95 -7.20
CA PRO A 184 14.95 -17.46 -5.89
C PRO A 184 15.25 -15.96 -5.75
N THR A 185 14.46 -15.29 -4.92
CA THR A 185 14.69 -13.88 -4.56
C THR A 185 14.15 -13.58 -3.17
N ASP A 186 14.84 -12.71 -2.44
CA ASP A 186 14.40 -12.24 -1.13
C ASP A 186 13.64 -10.93 -1.25
N ILE A 187 12.64 -10.73 -0.39
CA ILE A 187 11.92 -9.47 -0.27
C ILE A 187 11.89 -8.97 1.17
N LYS A 188 11.88 -7.65 1.30
CA LYS A 188 11.60 -6.95 2.56
C LYS A 188 10.54 -5.89 2.27
N THR A 189 9.41 -5.98 2.97
CA THR A 189 8.36 -4.98 2.84
C THR A 189 8.77 -3.67 3.51
N LEU A 190 8.46 -2.56 2.89
CA LEU A 190 8.76 -1.21 3.37
C LEU A 190 7.68 -0.24 2.87
N PRO A 191 7.47 0.89 3.57
CA PRO A 191 6.69 2.00 3.02
C PRO A 191 7.22 2.43 1.64
N HIS A 192 6.32 2.96 0.80
CA HIS A 192 6.68 3.43 -0.54
C HIS A 192 7.85 4.46 -0.51
N PRO A 193 8.85 4.34 -1.39
CA PRO A 193 8.94 3.52 -2.60
C PRO A 193 9.59 2.14 -2.38
N GLY A 194 9.57 1.58 -1.17
CA GLY A 194 10.01 0.22 -0.94
C GLY A 194 9.04 -0.84 -1.46
N PHE A 195 9.37 -2.13 -1.25
CA PHE A 195 8.52 -3.23 -1.68
C PHE A 195 7.18 -3.20 -0.90
N PRO A 196 6.03 -3.12 -1.58
CA PRO A 196 4.76 -2.95 -0.91
C PRO A 196 4.30 -4.22 -0.19
N THR A 197 3.90 -4.06 1.08
CA THR A 197 3.35 -5.16 1.88
C THR A 197 2.11 -5.79 1.23
N ASP A 198 1.36 -5.05 0.42
CA ASP A 198 0.19 -5.53 -0.32
C ASP A 198 0.54 -6.48 -1.50
N MET A 199 1.81 -6.58 -1.86
CA MET A 199 2.32 -7.56 -2.82
C MET A 199 3.03 -8.75 -2.16
N GLN A 200 3.06 -8.80 -0.83
CA GLN A 200 3.75 -9.86 -0.09
C GLN A 200 3.15 -11.24 -0.35
N ALA A 201 1.82 -11.39 -0.31
CA ALA A 201 1.16 -12.67 -0.54
C ALA A 201 1.38 -13.20 -1.96
N GLN A 202 1.23 -12.35 -2.99
CA GLN A 202 1.47 -12.72 -4.38
C GLN A 202 2.94 -13.14 -4.59
N MET A 203 3.86 -12.40 -3.96
CA MET A 203 5.29 -12.69 -4.08
C MET A 203 5.66 -14.00 -3.39
N THR A 204 5.07 -14.33 -2.25
CA THR A 204 5.29 -15.64 -1.60
C THR A 204 4.74 -16.80 -2.42
N ALA A 205 3.66 -16.58 -3.18
CA ALA A 205 3.13 -17.58 -4.08
C ALA A 205 4.10 -17.94 -5.21
N ILE A 206 4.69 -16.93 -5.88
CA ILE A 206 5.70 -17.19 -6.93
C ILE A 206 7.01 -17.77 -6.34
N GLN A 207 7.40 -17.34 -5.12
CA GLN A 207 8.56 -17.89 -4.42
C GLN A 207 8.41 -19.40 -4.09
N ALA A 208 7.19 -19.86 -3.83
CA ALA A 208 6.95 -21.28 -3.54
C ALA A 208 7.22 -22.21 -4.73
N ILE A 209 7.17 -21.69 -5.95
CA ILE A 209 7.47 -22.45 -7.18
C ILE A 209 8.86 -22.13 -7.75
N ALA A 210 9.52 -21.06 -7.29
CA ALA A 210 10.86 -20.71 -7.70
C ALA A 210 11.90 -21.68 -7.10
N SER A 211 12.97 -21.99 -7.84
CA SER A 211 14.01 -22.92 -7.34
C SER A 211 14.78 -22.33 -6.15
N GLY A 212 14.96 -23.09 -5.06
CA GLY A 212 15.82 -22.73 -3.95
C GLY A 212 15.12 -22.04 -2.77
N LEU A 213 15.91 -21.46 -1.87
CA LEU A 213 15.42 -20.81 -0.66
C LEU A 213 15.14 -19.33 -0.92
N ASN A 214 13.97 -18.87 -0.49
CA ASN A 214 13.53 -17.48 -0.55
C ASN A 214 13.20 -16.99 0.85
N VAL A 215 13.51 -15.72 1.15
CA VAL A 215 13.25 -15.10 2.44
C VAL A 215 12.36 -13.89 2.27
N VAL A 216 11.35 -13.80 3.12
CA VAL A 216 10.43 -12.67 3.22
C VAL A 216 10.53 -12.05 4.60
N ASN A 217 10.87 -10.77 4.67
CA ASN A 217 10.86 -9.99 5.90
C ASN A 217 9.71 -8.98 5.85
N GLU A 218 8.63 -9.23 6.63
CA GLU A 218 7.48 -8.32 6.74
C GLU A 218 7.74 -7.30 7.84
N THR A 219 7.80 -6.02 7.48
CA THR A 219 8.12 -4.96 8.45
C THR A 219 7.00 -3.95 8.68
N VAL A 220 5.87 -4.10 7.99
CA VAL A 220 4.75 -3.17 8.06
C VAL A 220 3.62 -3.70 8.95
N PHE A 221 3.29 -4.99 8.82
CA PHE A 221 2.23 -5.62 9.58
C PHE A 221 2.72 -6.83 10.39
N GLU A 222 2.29 -6.91 11.62
CA GLU A 222 2.77 -7.92 12.58
C GLU A 222 2.30 -9.34 12.27
N ASN A 223 1.15 -9.50 11.60
CA ASN A 223 0.50 -10.79 11.41
C ASN A 223 0.04 -11.01 9.95
N ARG A 224 0.96 -10.84 9.00
CA ARG A 224 0.62 -10.92 7.56
C ARG A 224 1.11 -12.19 6.87
N PHE A 225 1.32 -13.27 7.62
CA PHE A 225 1.72 -14.57 7.08
C PHE A 225 0.62 -15.63 7.15
N GLN A 226 -0.63 -15.27 7.41
CA GLN A 226 -1.74 -16.23 7.54
C GLN A 226 -1.97 -17.05 6.26
N HIS A 227 -1.82 -16.45 5.09
CA HIS A 227 -1.93 -17.14 3.80
C HIS A 227 -0.89 -18.25 3.62
N LEU A 228 0.28 -18.16 4.29
CA LEU A 228 1.30 -19.21 4.22
C LEU A 228 0.86 -20.50 4.90
N GLU A 229 0.00 -20.43 5.91
CA GLU A 229 -0.60 -21.63 6.52
C GLU A 229 -1.55 -22.33 5.52
N GLU A 230 -2.26 -21.56 4.72
CA GLU A 230 -3.09 -22.12 3.66
C GLU A 230 -2.23 -22.69 2.52
N MET A 231 -1.12 -22.06 2.18
CA MET A 231 -0.16 -22.59 1.20
C MET A 231 0.50 -23.90 1.66
N ARG A 232 0.70 -24.10 2.98
CA ARG A 232 1.15 -25.40 3.52
C ARG A 232 0.16 -26.54 3.22
N ARG A 233 -1.14 -26.26 3.19
CA ARG A 233 -2.16 -27.25 2.76
C ARG A 233 -1.98 -27.66 1.31
N MET A 234 -1.40 -26.75 0.49
CA MET A 234 -1.03 -27.00 -0.90
C MET A 234 0.36 -27.65 -1.06
N ASN A 235 0.96 -28.13 0.04
CA ASN A 235 2.31 -28.72 0.08
C ASN A 235 3.47 -27.72 -0.06
N ALA A 236 3.25 -26.43 0.16
CA ALA A 236 4.34 -25.47 0.21
C ALA A 236 5.20 -25.67 1.46
N LYS A 237 6.52 -25.64 1.28
CA LYS A 237 7.48 -25.76 2.39
C LYS A 237 7.83 -24.39 2.93
N VAL A 238 7.22 -24.04 4.05
CA VAL A 238 7.34 -22.70 4.66
C VAL A 238 7.72 -22.83 6.14
N LYS A 239 8.67 -22.02 6.60
CA LYS A 239 8.99 -21.81 8.02
C LYS A 239 8.80 -20.33 8.34
N ILE A 240 8.10 -20.04 9.44
CA ILE A 240 7.84 -18.67 9.90
C ILE A 240 8.50 -18.49 11.26
N GLU A 241 9.29 -17.43 11.40
CA GLU A 241 9.96 -17.03 12.65
C GLU A 241 9.76 -15.51 12.86
N GLY A 242 8.82 -15.15 13.73
CA GLY A 242 8.47 -13.75 13.95
C GLY A 242 7.95 -13.08 12.68
N ASN A 243 8.67 -12.07 12.22
CA ASN A 243 8.34 -11.32 11.00
C ASN A 243 9.11 -11.80 9.76
N ILE A 244 9.73 -12.97 9.81
CA ILE A 244 10.47 -13.58 8.72
C ILE A 244 9.79 -14.89 8.32
N ALA A 245 9.56 -15.06 7.02
CA ALA A 245 9.17 -16.32 6.43
C ALA A 245 10.29 -16.83 5.51
N MET A 246 10.61 -18.10 5.62
CA MET A 246 11.52 -18.84 4.73
C MET A 246 10.69 -19.79 3.89
N ILE A 247 10.84 -19.73 2.58
CA ILE A 247 10.07 -20.50 1.61
C ILE A 247 11.04 -21.32 0.78
N GLU A 248 11.03 -22.64 0.95
CA GLU A 248 11.78 -23.57 0.11
C GLU A 248 10.98 -23.85 -1.16
N GLY A 249 11.34 -23.20 -2.24
CA GLY A 249 10.67 -23.30 -3.52
C GLY A 249 11.04 -24.54 -4.32
N GLY A 250 10.49 -24.65 -5.54
CA GLY A 250 10.72 -25.81 -6.43
C GLY A 250 9.91 -27.05 -6.02
N THR A 251 9.05 -26.96 -5.01
CA THR A 251 8.15 -28.05 -4.63
C THR A 251 6.88 -27.97 -5.47
N ALA A 252 6.45 -29.09 -6.02
CA ALA A 252 5.16 -29.16 -6.72
C ALA A 252 4.01 -28.88 -5.73
N LEU A 253 3.31 -27.79 -5.97
CA LEU A 253 2.09 -27.48 -5.20
C LEU A 253 0.97 -28.44 -5.59
N GLN A 254 0.11 -28.76 -4.65
CA GLN A 254 -1.04 -29.65 -4.82
C GLN A 254 -2.34 -28.89 -4.61
N GLY A 255 -3.37 -29.24 -5.35
CA GLY A 255 -4.70 -28.69 -5.12
C GLY A 255 -5.23 -29.04 -3.72
N ALA A 256 -5.74 -28.06 -3.01
CA ALA A 256 -6.30 -28.20 -1.68
C ALA A 256 -7.48 -27.23 -1.47
N VAL A 257 -8.32 -27.51 -0.48
CA VAL A 257 -9.31 -26.54 -0.01
C VAL A 257 -8.57 -25.51 0.86
N VAL A 258 -8.54 -24.27 0.42
CA VAL A 258 -7.89 -23.15 1.10
C VAL A 258 -8.89 -22.03 1.39
N TYR A 259 -8.59 -21.20 2.37
CA TYR A 259 -9.44 -20.09 2.76
C TYR A 259 -8.69 -18.76 2.59
N ALA A 260 -9.34 -17.78 1.96
CA ALA A 260 -8.86 -16.43 1.94
C ALA A 260 -9.05 -15.83 3.35
N THR A 261 -7.96 -15.66 4.07
CA THR A 261 -7.97 -15.24 5.48
C THR A 261 -7.97 -13.72 5.64
N ASP A 262 -7.56 -13.00 4.62
CA ASP A 262 -7.58 -11.55 4.55
C ASP A 262 -7.81 -11.05 3.11
N LEU A 263 -7.83 -9.73 2.90
CA LEU A 263 -8.11 -9.10 1.60
C LEU A 263 -7.11 -9.49 0.49
N ARG A 264 -5.88 -9.89 0.85
CA ARG A 264 -4.78 -10.17 -0.10
C ARG A 264 -4.37 -11.66 -0.12
N ALA A 265 -4.99 -12.48 0.72
CA ALA A 265 -4.71 -13.92 0.79
C ALA A 265 -5.32 -14.70 -0.37
#